data_6775924f65b0eb8eaa5a35d63ff54c8a
#
_entry.id   6775924f65b0eb8eaa5a35d63ff54c8a
#
_cell.length_a   1.000
_cell.length_b   1.000
_cell.length_c   1.000
_cell.angle_alpha   90.00
_cell.angle_beta   90.00
_cell.angle_gamma   90.00
#
_symmetry.space_group_name_H-M   'P 1'
#
loop_
_entity.id
_entity.type
_entity.pdbx_description
1 polymer ?
#
loop_
_entity_poly.entity_id
_entity_poly.type
_entity_poly.pdbx_seq_one_letter_code
_entity_poly.pdbx_strand_id
1 'polypeptide(L)'
;MMNIKLATDNRKEAAARLAEITGAESRYTKVPRCAYEVGPYTIEKDGSITVAEDADLAPLQALAEEGLVEPFEAPATEPAAEEAEAEPINLTVEVPMKHHNGATLRNLINLIYTRAGLLNKALGTGFRVDEELIEALKDDACTLTTESLLQAIGDFEAEHGKAIDGLTFTPEGITFSSLPETTDAEKLRTFTILAGMMNKQALDQKRIQAKAVNEENEKYALRIWLTRLGMTGAEFKEARKILMANLTGHCAFRTPAEEAKWKARQAEKREALKAAKAETAAEEQEEVETA
;
A
#
# COMPACT_ATOMS: atom_id res chain seq x y z
N MET A 1 -3.38 -18.19 -23.96
CA MET A 1 -2.75 -17.73 -25.22
C MET A 1 -3.79 -17.78 -26.32
N MET A 2 -4.17 -16.65 -26.84
CA MET A 2 -5.07 -16.54 -28.00
C MET A 2 -4.30 -16.91 -29.27
N ASN A 3 -4.90 -17.72 -30.11
CA ASN A 3 -4.33 -18.13 -31.39
C ASN A 3 -5.08 -17.37 -32.51
N ILE A 4 -4.55 -16.22 -32.87
CA ILE A 4 -5.08 -15.35 -33.93
C ILE A 4 -4.30 -15.64 -35.19
N LYS A 5 -4.98 -15.76 -36.36
CA LYS A 5 -4.34 -16.06 -37.64
C LYS A 5 -4.51 -14.94 -38.63
N LEU A 6 -3.51 -14.79 -39.50
CA LEU A 6 -3.61 -13.92 -40.66
C LEU A 6 -4.60 -14.48 -41.69
N ALA A 7 -5.44 -13.61 -42.24
CA ALA A 7 -6.32 -13.91 -43.37
C ALA A 7 -5.56 -13.81 -44.71
N THR A 8 -4.34 -13.31 -44.72
CA THR A 8 -3.49 -13.11 -45.92
C THR A 8 -2.17 -13.87 -45.82
N ASP A 9 -1.67 -14.35 -46.97
CA ASP A 9 -0.32 -14.95 -47.05
C ASP A 9 0.81 -13.92 -46.97
N ASN A 10 0.52 -12.60 -47.07
CA ASN A 10 1.47 -11.54 -47.07
C ASN A 10 1.78 -11.02 -45.64
N ARG A 11 2.53 -11.81 -44.88
CA ARG A 11 2.97 -11.48 -43.50
C ARG A 11 3.71 -10.16 -43.39
N LYS A 12 4.46 -9.77 -44.45
CA LYS A 12 5.23 -8.52 -44.47
C LYS A 12 4.29 -7.30 -44.48
N GLU A 13 3.21 -7.37 -45.24
CA GLU A 13 2.21 -6.31 -45.33
C GLU A 13 1.44 -6.17 -44.00
N ALA A 14 1.02 -7.28 -43.42
CA ALA A 14 0.37 -7.30 -42.11
C ALA A 14 1.29 -6.73 -41.00
N ALA A 15 2.58 -7.08 -41.01
CA ALA A 15 3.56 -6.53 -40.05
C ALA A 15 3.80 -5.03 -40.26
N ALA A 16 3.84 -4.56 -41.51
CA ALA A 16 4.00 -3.13 -41.81
C ALA A 16 2.76 -2.33 -41.35
N ARG A 17 1.59 -2.86 -41.62
CA ARG A 17 0.33 -2.21 -41.21
C ARG A 17 0.15 -2.18 -39.70
N LEU A 18 0.50 -3.28 -39.03
CA LEU A 18 0.51 -3.34 -37.57
C LEU A 18 1.48 -2.33 -36.96
N ALA A 19 2.65 -2.15 -37.58
CA ALA A 19 3.63 -1.16 -37.16
C ALA A 19 3.13 0.29 -37.32
N GLU A 20 2.37 0.59 -38.38
CA GLU A 20 1.72 1.88 -38.59
C GLU A 20 0.65 2.18 -37.51
N ILE A 21 -0.20 1.19 -37.21
CA ILE A 21 -1.27 1.34 -36.22
C ILE A 21 -0.72 1.50 -34.79
N THR A 22 0.30 0.71 -34.46
CA THR A 22 0.88 0.70 -33.10
C THR A 22 1.97 1.74 -32.90
N GLY A 23 2.53 2.33 -33.96
CA GLY A 23 3.70 3.21 -33.90
C GLY A 23 5.00 2.48 -33.52
N ALA A 24 5.01 1.14 -33.50
CA ALA A 24 6.15 0.32 -33.14
C ALA A 24 6.98 -0.07 -34.37
N GLU A 25 8.30 -0.26 -34.21
CA GLU A 25 9.15 -0.76 -35.32
C GLU A 25 8.87 -2.24 -35.62
N SER A 26 8.72 -2.56 -36.92
CA SER A 26 8.64 -3.94 -37.40
C SER A 26 10.03 -4.53 -37.60
N ARG A 27 10.35 -5.59 -36.86
CA ARG A 27 11.65 -6.31 -36.93
C ARG A 27 11.44 -7.73 -37.42
N TYR A 28 12.16 -8.09 -38.51
CA TYR A 28 12.18 -9.47 -38.99
C TYR A 28 13.26 -10.29 -38.28
N THR A 29 12.86 -11.38 -37.63
CA THR A 29 13.77 -12.34 -36.99
C THR A 29 14.20 -13.37 -38.01
N LYS A 30 15.47 -13.36 -38.39
CA LYS A 30 16.05 -14.30 -39.35
C LYS A 30 15.91 -15.77 -38.89
N VAL A 31 16.44 -16.71 -39.66
CA VAL A 31 16.50 -18.14 -39.31
C VAL A 31 17.09 -18.32 -37.91
N PRO A 32 16.47 -19.16 -37.02
CA PRO A 32 15.47 -20.22 -37.34
C PRO A 32 13.99 -19.79 -37.26
N ARG A 33 13.64 -18.69 -36.55
CA ARG A 33 12.24 -18.35 -36.24
C ARG A 33 11.46 -17.77 -37.43
N CYS A 34 12.12 -16.95 -38.24
CA CYS A 34 11.53 -16.31 -39.43
C CYS A 34 10.18 -15.58 -39.15
N ALA A 35 10.06 -14.93 -37.98
CA ALA A 35 8.88 -14.21 -37.54
C ALA A 35 9.07 -12.68 -37.73
N TYR A 36 7.97 -11.93 -37.69
CA TYR A 36 7.98 -10.47 -37.58
C TYR A 36 7.56 -10.08 -36.17
N GLU A 37 8.40 -9.31 -35.48
CA GLU A 37 8.13 -8.74 -34.17
C GLU A 37 7.73 -7.27 -34.33
N VAL A 38 6.58 -6.88 -33.81
CA VAL A 38 6.06 -5.51 -33.81
C VAL A 38 5.57 -5.18 -32.39
N GLY A 39 6.42 -4.56 -31.62
CA GLY A 39 6.10 -4.29 -30.20
C GLY A 39 5.76 -5.58 -29.44
N PRO A 40 4.55 -5.67 -28.84
CA PRO A 40 4.13 -6.84 -28.08
C PRO A 40 3.54 -7.97 -28.95
N TYR A 41 3.54 -7.80 -30.29
CA TYR A 41 2.96 -8.76 -31.23
C TYR A 41 4.04 -9.48 -32.02
N THR A 42 3.89 -10.78 -32.19
CA THR A 42 4.80 -11.60 -33.01
C THR A 42 4.00 -12.37 -34.06
N ILE A 43 4.30 -12.13 -35.32
CA ILE A 43 3.71 -12.86 -36.46
C ILE A 43 4.64 -14.00 -36.85
N GLU A 44 4.26 -15.21 -36.55
CA GLU A 44 5.06 -16.42 -36.77
C GLU A 44 5.07 -16.83 -38.27
N LYS A 45 5.95 -17.78 -38.60
CA LYS A 45 6.14 -18.25 -39.98
C LYS A 45 4.87 -18.89 -40.59
N ASP A 46 4.03 -19.48 -39.77
CA ASP A 46 2.77 -20.14 -40.15
C ASP A 46 1.57 -19.18 -40.24
N GLY A 47 1.77 -17.89 -40.04
CA GLY A 47 0.72 -16.87 -40.07
C GLY A 47 -0.01 -16.72 -38.73
N SER A 48 0.38 -17.43 -37.69
CA SER A 48 -0.17 -17.24 -36.36
C SER A 48 0.39 -15.96 -35.71
N ILE A 49 -0.45 -15.25 -34.97
CA ILE A 49 -0.07 -14.05 -34.24
C ILE A 49 -0.07 -14.39 -32.75
N THR A 50 1.09 -14.26 -32.13
CA THR A 50 1.26 -14.37 -30.68
C THR A 50 1.25 -12.98 -30.06
N VAL A 51 0.48 -12.80 -29.01
CA VAL A 51 0.30 -11.53 -28.29
C VAL A 51 0.83 -11.68 -26.87
N ALA A 52 1.57 -10.70 -26.37
CA ALA A 52 2.01 -10.66 -24.97
C ALA A 52 0.79 -10.50 -24.04
N GLU A 53 0.89 -10.99 -22.78
CA GLU A 53 -0.25 -11.06 -21.84
C GLU A 53 -0.90 -9.69 -21.54
N ASP A 54 -0.14 -8.60 -21.63
CA ASP A 54 -0.59 -7.24 -21.31
C ASP A 54 -0.80 -6.37 -22.58
N ALA A 55 -0.89 -6.95 -23.76
CA ALA A 55 -0.97 -6.18 -24.99
C ALA A 55 -2.44 -5.90 -25.40
N ASP A 56 -2.66 -4.68 -25.89
CA ASP A 56 -3.95 -4.24 -26.42
C ASP A 56 -4.34 -5.05 -27.68
N LEU A 57 -5.59 -5.47 -27.78
CA LEU A 57 -6.10 -6.20 -28.95
C LEU A 57 -6.72 -5.27 -30.00
N ALA A 58 -6.91 -3.99 -29.71
CA ALA A 58 -7.49 -3.02 -30.65
C ALA A 58 -6.73 -2.92 -32.00
N PRO A 59 -5.38 -2.94 -32.05
CA PRO A 59 -4.66 -2.95 -33.32
C PRO A 59 -4.93 -4.20 -34.18
N LEU A 60 -5.18 -5.34 -33.56
CA LEU A 60 -5.51 -6.57 -34.27
C LEU A 60 -6.96 -6.58 -34.77
N GLN A 61 -7.88 -5.93 -34.06
CA GLN A 61 -9.25 -5.72 -34.52
C GLN A 61 -9.29 -4.82 -35.76
N ALA A 62 -8.50 -3.72 -35.76
CA ALA A 62 -8.37 -2.88 -36.94
C ALA A 62 -7.82 -3.63 -38.15
N LEU A 63 -6.84 -4.53 -37.95
CA LEU A 63 -6.35 -5.41 -39.01
C LEU A 63 -7.40 -6.45 -39.48
N ALA A 64 -8.28 -6.89 -38.60
CA ALA A 64 -9.39 -7.80 -38.98
C ALA A 64 -10.46 -7.06 -39.80
N GLU A 65 -10.74 -5.78 -39.48
CA GLU A 65 -11.63 -4.92 -40.29
C GLU A 65 -11.03 -4.64 -41.68
N GLU A 66 -9.73 -4.54 -41.81
CA GLU A 66 -9.01 -4.41 -43.07
C GLU A 66 -8.88 -5.75 -43.84
N GLY A 67 -9.33 -6.85 -43.24
CA GLY A 67 -9.28 -8.19 -43.85
C GLY A 67 -7.90 -8.84 -43.91
N LEU A 68 -6.94 -8.33 -43.13
CA LEU A 68 -5.57 -8.86 -43.02
C LEU A 68 -5.45 -9.94 -41.91
N VAL A 69 -6.37 -9.97 -40.97
CA VAL A 69 -6.49 -10.95 -39.88
C VAL A 69 -7.83 -11.62 -39.91
N GLU A 70 -7.90 -12.92 -39.60
CA GLU A 70 -9.17 -13.63 -39.48
C GLU A 70 -10.03 -13.03 -38.37
N PRO A 71 -11.35 -12.88 -38.55
CA PRO A 71 -12.21 -12.38 -37.47
C PRO A 71 -12.07 -13.28 -36.24
N PHE A 72 -11.71 -12.69 -35.11
CA PHE A 72 -11.60 -13.38 -33.83
C PHE A 72 -12.56 -12.73 -32.82
N GLU A 73 -13.24 -13.52 -32.02
CA GLU A 73 -13.89 -13.02 -30.82
C GLU A 73 -12.79 -12.73 -29.79
N ALA A 74 -12.49 -11.44 -29.60
CA ALA A 74 -11.78 -11.06 -28.40
C ALA A 74 -12.59 -11.59 -27.20
N PRO A 75 -11.97 -12.23 -26.19
CA PRO A 75 -12.65 -12.39 -24.92
C PRO A 75 -13.12 -10.99 -24.57
N ALA A 76 -14.41 -10.86 -24.21
CA ALA A 76 -14.95 -9.56 -23.83
C ALA A 76 -13.97 -8.96 -22.81
N THR A 77 -13.05 -8.17 -23.29
CA THR A 77 -12.37 -7.20 -22.47
C THR A 77 -13.53 -6.37 -21.98
N GLU A 78 -13.84 -6.46 -20.71
CA GLU A 78 -14.65 -5.43 -20.06
C GLU A 78 -14.09 -4.14 -20.65
N PRO A 79 -14.94 -3.30 -21.26
CA PRO A 79 -14.44 -2.07 -21.89
C PRO A 79 -13.49 -1.48 -20.88
N ALA A 80 -12.27 -1.15 -21.33
CA ALA A 80 -11.36 -0.36 -20.52
C ALA A 80 -12.27 0.74 -19.98
N ALA A 81 -12.54 0.67 -18.69
CA ALA A 81 -13.43 1.62 -18.07
C ALA A 81 -12.88 2.94 -18.56
N GLU A 82 -13.64 3.67 -19.42
CA GLU A 82 -13.49 5.11 -19.45
C GLU A 82 -13.25 5.43 -18.00
N GLU A 83 -12.16 6.11 -17.68
CA GLU A 83 -11.94 6.65 -16.36
C GLU A 83 -13.16 7.55 -16.11
N ALA A 84 -14.28 6.92 -15.81
CA ALA A 84 -15.38 7.56 -15.15
C ALA A 84 -14.69 8.10 -13.90
N GLU A 85 -14.54 9.43 -13.84
CA GLU A 85 -13.97 10.10 -12.69
C GLU A 85 -14.68 9.48 -11.50
N ALA A 86 -13.98 8.55 -10.83
CA ALA A 86 -14.58 7.75 -9.78
C ALA A 86 -15.04 8.75 -8.73
N GLU A 87 -16.35 8.82 -8.50
CA GLU A 87 -16.88 9.77 -7.52
C GLU A 87 -16.20 9.51 -6.18
N PRO A 88 -15.77 10.56 -5.49
CA PRO A 88 -15.10 10.40 -4.20
C PRO A 88 -16.02 9.67 -3.21
N ILE A 89 -15.51 8.61 -2.62
CA ILE A 89 -16.25 7.76 -1.68
C ILE A 89 -15.97 8.26 -0.28
N ASN A 90 -17.03 8.53 0.47
CA ASN A 90 -16.99 8.75 1.91
C ASN A 90 -17.10 7.40 2.61
N LEU A 91 -15.97 6.84 3.02
CA LEU A 91 -15.92 5.53 3.66
C LEU A 91 -16.17 5.63 5.14
N THR A 92 -17.17 4.90 5.61
CA THR A 92 -17.36 4.58 7.04
C THR A 92 -17.13 3.10 7.27
N VAL A 93 -16.34 2.76 8.28
CA VAL A 93 -16.10 1.36 8.69
C VAL A 93 -16.81 1.11 10.00
N GLU A 94 -17.77 0.20 9.98
CA GLU A 94 -18.51 -0.20 11.17
C GLU A 94 -17.99 -1.53 11.72
N VAL A 95 -17.81 -1.58 13.05
CA VAL A 95 -17.35 -2.75 13.78
C VAL A 95 -18.36 -3.07 14.87
N PRO A 96 -18.76 -4.35 15.02
CA PRO A 96 -19.81 -4.71 15.99
C PRO A 96 -19.35 -4.51 17.44
N MET A 97 -20.24 -3.99 18.29
CA MET A 97 -20.02 -3.79 19.72
C MET A 97 -19.88 -5.09 20.53
N LYS A 98 -20.29 -6.22 19.97
CA LYS A 98 -20.54 -7.51 20.64
C LYS A 98 -19.45 -8.00 21.63
N HIS A 99 -18.20 -7.65 21.43
CA HIS A 99 -17.12 -8.14 22.31
C HIS A 99 -16.49 -7.04 23.16
N HIS A 100 -17.05 -5.83 23.08
CA HIS A 100 -16.56 -4.71 23.85
C HIS A 100 -17.20 -4.61 25.23
N ASN A 101 -16.41 -4.11 26.17
CA ASN A 101 -16.83 -3.61 27.44
C ASN A 101 -16.25 -2.19 27.64
N GLY A 102 -16.60 -1.51 28.72
CA GLY A 102 -16.09 -0.15 28.96
C GLY A 102 -14.56 -0.05 28.93
N ALA A 103 -13.85 -1.04 29.45
CA ALA A 103 -12.38 -1.05 29.44
C ALA A 103 -11.79 -1.19 28.03
N THR A 104 -12.36 -2.04 27.18
CA THR A 104 -11.90 -2.21 25.79
C THR A 104 -12.25 -1.01 24.91
N LEU A 105 -13.38 -0.36 25.15
CA LEU A 105 -13.73 0.90 24.48
C LEU A 105 -12.78 2.03 24.91
N ARG A 106 -12.48 2.15 26.22
CA ARG A 106 -11.44 3.07 26.70
C ARG A 106 -10.09 2.79 26.04
N ASN A 107 -9.73 1.53 25.87
CA ASN A 107 -8.50 1.16 25.14
C ASN A 107 -8.51 1.69 23.71
N LEU A 108 -9.63 1.59 22.99
CA LEU A 108 -9.77 2.10 21.64
C LEU A 108 -9.63 3.63 21.60
N ILE A 109 -10.31 4.35 22.51
CA ILE A 109 -10.21 5.81 22.63
C ILE A 109 -8.76 6.23 22.91
N ASN A 110 -8.09 5.58 23.89
CA ASN A 110 -6.69 5.84 24.20
C ASN A 110 -5.75 5.54 23.03
N LEU A 111 -6.04 4.49 22.26
CA LEU A 111 -5.28 4.14 21.06
C LEU A 111 -5.38 5.22 19.99
N ILE A 112 -6.61 5.69 19.71
CA ILE A 112 -6.84 6.78 18.75
C ILE A 112 -6.16 8.06 19.25
N TYR A 113 -6.38 8.47 20.50
CA TYR A 113 -5.73 9.64 21.09
C TYR A 113 -4.21 9.63 20.89
N THR A 114 -3.57 8.51 21.20
CA THR A 114 -2.10 8.41 21.10
C THR A 114 -1.58 8.35 19.67
N ARG A 115 -2.41 8.03 18.68
CA ARG A 115 -2.00 7.84 17.28
C ARG A 115 -2.63 8.83 16.31
N ALA A 116 -3.57 9.65 16.76
CA ALA A 116 -4.28 10.61 15.91
C ALA A 116 -3.31 11.48 15.08
N GLY A 117 -2.27 12.04 15.70
CA GLY A 117 -1.28 12.86 14.98
C GLY A 117 -0.61 12.14 13.81
N LEU A 118 -0.16 10.90 14.03
CA LEU A 118 0.46 10.09 12.99
C LEU A 118 -0.53 9.63 11.93
N LEU A 119 -1.74 9.23 12.31
CA LEU A 119 -2.79 8.77 11.40
C LEU A 119 -3.31 9.90 10.53
N ASN A 120 -3.53 11.07 11.12
CA ASN A 120 -3.98 12.26 10.40
C ASN A 120 -2.97 12.69 9.33
N LYS A 121 -1.66 12.65 9.66
CA LYS A 121 -0.61 12.91 8.66
C LYS A 121 -0.50 11.80 7.61
N ALA A 122 -0.63 10.55 8.00
CA ALA A 122 -0.47 9.40 7.11
C ALA A 122 -1.56 9.31 6.04
N LEU A 123 -2.83 9.42 6.45
CA LEU A 123 -4.00 9.19 5.59
C LEU A 123 -4.83 10.45 5.33
N GLY A 124 -4.52 11.57 6.00
CA GLY A 124 -5.36 12.76 5.97
C GLY A 124 -6.63 12.63 6.82
N THR A 125 -6.64 11.70 7.78
CA THR A 125 -7.80 11.49 8.65
C THR A 125 -8.06 12.67 9.59
N GLY A 126 -9.29 12.77 10.12
CA GLY A 126 -9.70 13.79 11.07
C GLY A 126 -9.87 13.26 12.50
N PHE A 127 -9.07 12.29 12.92
CA PHE A 127 -9.16 11.79 14.30
C PHE A 127 -8.76 12.86 15.32
N ARG A 128 -9.63 13.08 16.28
CA ARG A 128 -9.36 13.93 17.45
C ARG A 128 -10.04 13.33 18.67
N VAL A 129 -9.35 13.33 19.79
CA VAL A 129 -9.91 13.02 21.10
C VAL A 129 -9.44 14.10 22.05
N ASP A 130 -10.35 14.62 22.85
CA ASP A 130 -10.06 15.66 23.81
C ASP A 130 -9.24 15.10 24.99
N GLU A 131 -8.21 15.85 25.43
CA GLU A 131 -7.35 15.45 26.54
C GLU A 131 -8.10 15.42 27.86
N GLU A 132 -9.03 16.36 28.09
CA GLU A 132 -9.83 16.40 29.30
C GLU A 132 -10.78 15.19 29.41
N LEU A 133 -11.31 14.72 28.26
CA LEU A 133 -12.06 13.46 28.23
C LEU A 133 -11.16 12.27 28.61
N ILE A 134 -9.93 12.22 28.13
CA ILE A 134 -8.98 11.16 28.49
C ILE A 134 -8.71 11.16 30.00
N GLU A 135 -8.59 12.33 30.63
CA GLU A 135 -8.44 12.44 32.07
C GLU A 135 -9.69 11.96 32.81
N ALA A 136 -10.88 12.36 32.37
CA ALA A 136 -12.15 11.91 32.94
C ALA A 136 -12.34 10.38 32.88
N LEU A 137 -11.92 9.77 31.77
CA LEU A 137 -12.00 8.31 31.56
C LEU A 137 -10.91 7.50 32.31
N LYS A 138 -10.04 8.13 33.09
CA LYS A 138 -9.10 7.43 33.97
C LYS A 138 -9.79 6.79 35.17
N ASP A 139 -10.95 7.30 35.55
CA ASP A 139 -11.76 6.67 36.60
C ASP A 139 -12.30 5.30 36.11
N ASP A 140 -11.92 4.26 36.84
CA ASP A 140 -12.30 2.91 36.51
C ASP A 140 -13.82 2.69 36.70
N ALA A 141 -14.49 3.51 37.50
CA ALA A 141 -15.94 3.45 37.68
C ALA A 141 -16.69 3.72 36.35
N CYS A 142 -16.24 4.69 35.58
CA CYS A 142 -16.83 5.02 34.27
C CYS A 142 -16.66 3.91 33.22
N THR A 143 -15.77 2.96 33.44
CA THR A 143 -15.38 1.96 32.45
C THR A 143 -15.77 0.52 32.82
N LEU A 144 -16.62 0.35 33.82
CA LEU A 144 -17.09 -0.98 34.25
C LEU A 144 -17.93 -1.66 33.19
N THR A 145 -18.87 -0.93 32.59
CA THR A 145 -19.73 -1.43 31.53
C THR A 145 -19.65 -0.54 30.28
N THR A 146 -20.17 -1.03 29.18
CA THR A 146 -20.30 -0.24 27.94
C THR A 146 -21.19 0.96 28.15
N GLU A 147 -22.33 0.75 28.84
CA GLU A 147 -23.33 1.79 29.11
C GLU A 147 -22.75 2.90 30.00
N SER A 148 -22.01 2.55 31.06
CA SER A 148 -21.39 3.55 31.93
C SER A 148 -20.34 4.41 31.19
N LEU A 149 -19.58 3.81 30.26
CA LEU A 149 -18.64 4.56 29.44
C LEU A 149 -19.37 5.50 28.49
N LEU A 150 -20.36 4.99 27.75
CA LEU A 150 -21.12 5.80 26.78
C LEU A 150 -21.85 6.96 27.49
N GLN A 151 -22.38 6.72 28.70
CA GLN A 151 -22.99 7.77 29.50
C GLN A 151 -21.92 8.82 29.88
N ALA A 152 -20.75 8.41 30.39
CA ALA A 152 -19.69 9.33 30.77
C ALA A 152 -19.21 10.20 29.58
N ILE A 153 -19.11 9.62 28.37
CA ILE A 153 -18.82 10.39 27.17
C ILE A 153 -19.93 11.37 26.85
N GLY A 154 -21.19 10.93 26.89
CA GLY A 154 -22.36 11.78 26.63
C GLY A 154 -22.48 12.94 27.60
N ASP A 155 -22.28 12.69 28.90
CA ASP A 155 -22.31 13.72 29.96
C ASP A 155 -21.16 14.74 29.75
N PHE A 156 -19.96 14.26 29.39
CA PHE A 156 -18.83 15.12 29.07
C PHE A 156 -19.11 16.00 27.85
N GLU A 157 -19.62 15.41 26.75
CA GLU A 157 -19.93 16.14 25.53
C GLU A 157 -21.10 17.13 25.69
N ALA A 158 -22.03 16.85 26.57
CA ALA A 158 -23.12 17.78 26.92
C ALA A 158 -22.60 19.05 27.62
N GLU A 159 -21.53 18.95 28.40
CA GLU A 159 -20.92 20.07 29.13
C GLU A 159 -19.88 20.80 28.33
N HIS A 160 -19.04 20.09 27.59
CA HIS A 160 -17.84 20.63 26.92
C HIS A 160 -17.95 20.67 25.39
N GLY A 161 -19.00 20.12 24.80
CA GLY A 161 -19.14 19.94 23.36
C GLY A 161 -18.46 18.67 22.85
N LYS A 162 -18.44 18.48 21.54
CA LYS A 162 -17.95 17.25 20.92
C LYS A 162 -16.49 16.96 21.25
N ALA A 163 -16.23 15.86 21.93
CA ALA A 163 -14.93 15.47 22.45
C ALA A 163 -14.19 14.44 21.57
N ILE A 164 -14.91 13.70 20.72
CA ILE A 164 -14.33 12.67 19.84
C ILE A 164 -14.73 12.94 18.40
N ASP A 165 -13.74 13.11 17.52
CA ASP A 165 -13.95 13.17 16.07
C ASP A 165 -13.41 11.92 15.38
N GLY A 166 -14.14 11.48 14.35
CA GLY A 166 -13.77 10.33 13.52
C GLY A 166 -14.11 8.97 14.11
N LEU A 167 -14.68 8.93 15.33
CA LEU A 167 -15.15 7.73 15.97
C LEU A 167 -16.52 8.00 16.60
N THR A 168 -17.48 7.13 16.36
CA THR A 168 -18.82 7.21 16.94
C THR A 168 -19.19 5.88 17.55
N PHE A 169 -19.77 5.92 18.75
CA PHE A 169 -20.23 4.75 19.47
C PHE A 169 -21.73 4.68 19.48
N THR A 170 -22.28 3.53 19.12
CA THR A 170 -23.70 3.19 19.24
C THR A 170 -23.84 1.91 20.04
N PRO A 171 -25.03 1.59 20.57
CA PRO A 171 -25.23 0.32 21.26
C PRO A 171 -24.94 -0.92 20.39
N GLU A 172 -25.01 -0.77 19.08
CA GLU A 172 -24.87 -1.86 18.10
C GLU A 172 -23.44 -1.97 17.56
N GLY A 173 -22.72 -0.85 17.43
CA GLY A 173 -21.42 -0.83 16.79
C GLY A 173 -20.59 0.41 17.06
N ILE A 174 -19.37 0.36 16.55
CA ILE A 174 -18.38 1.42 16.57
C ILE A 174 -18.11 1.82 15.13
N THR A 175 -18.33 3.09 14.81
CA THR A 175 -18.16 3.61 13.45
C THR A 175 -16.90 4.47 13.36
N PHE A 176 -16.02 4.11 12.44
CA PHE A 176 -14.85 4.90 12.04
C PHE A 176 -15.20 5.70 10.79
N SER A 177 -15.23 7.03 10.90
CA SER A 177 -15.69 7.95 9.82
C SER A 177 -14.73 9.11 9.58
N SER A 178 -13.44 8.91 9.82
CA SER A 178 -12.45 9.99 9.78
C SER A 178 -11.67 10.08 8.47
N LEU A 179 -11.84 9.13 7.55
CA LEU A 179 -11.16 9.18 6.26
C LEU A 179 -11.84 10.25 5.38
N PRO A 180 -11.08 11.20 4.79
CA PRO A 180 -11.63 12.13 3.83
C PRO A 180 -12.09 11.39 2.58
N GLU A 181 -13.05 11.97 1.88
CA GLU A 181 -13.52 11.47 0.60
C GLU A 181 -12.34 11.24 -0.35
N THR A 182 -12.29 10.07 -0.95
CA THR A 182 -11.20 9.67 -1.84
C THR A 182 -11.68 8.71 -2.92
N THR A 183 -11.05 8.76 -4.08
CA THR A 183 -11.20 7.79 -5.17
C THR A 183 -10.16 6.67 -5.10
N ASP A 184 -9.18 6.77 -4.19
CA ASP A 184 -8.07 5.82 -4.07
C ASP A 184 -8.50 4.55 -3.34
N ALA A 185 -8.77 3.49 -4.10
CA ALA A 185 -9.21 2.20 -3.59
C ALA A 185 -8.22 1.57 -2.58
N GLU A 186 -6.92 1.79 -2.76
CA GLU A 186 -5.89 1.27 -1.85
C GLU A 186 -5.89 2.02 -0.51
N LYS A 187 -6.19 3.32 -0.50
CA LYS A 187 -6.41 4.06 0.75
C LYS A 187 -7.65 3.59 1.48
N LEU A 188 -8.76 3.37 0.75
CA LEU A 188 -10.01 2.83 1.31
C LEU A 188 -9.76 1.48 1.98
N ARG A 189 -9.10 0.56 1.25
CA ARG A 189 -8.70 -0.74 1.76
C ARG A 189 -7.77 -0.64 2.97
N THR A 190 -6.77 0.23 2.91
CA THR A 190 -5.82 0.45 4.01
C THR A 190 -6.51 0.93 5.27
N PHE A 191 -7.46 1.86 5.14
CA PHE A 191 -8.24 2.37 6.27
C PHE A 191 -9.11 1.28 6.90
N THR A 192 -9.79 0.47 6.06
CA THR A 192 -10.62 -0.65 6.54
C THR A 192 -9.80 -1.67 7.33
N ILE A 193 -8.64 -2.06 6.80
CA ILE A 193 -7.73 -2.98 7.50
C ILE A 193 -7.27 -2.37 8.82
N LEU A 194 -6.89 -1.10 8.80
CA LEU A 194 -6.39 -0.38 9.97
C LEU A 194 -7.45 -0.30 11.07
N ALA A 195 -8.69 0.08 10.74
CA ALA A 195 -9.81 0.13 11.68
C ALA A 195 -10.07 -1.23 12.34
N GLY A 196 -10.10 -2.31 11.56
CA GLY A 196 -10.25 -3.67 12.07
C GLY A 196 -9.11 -4.09 13.00
N MET A 197 -7.86 -3.75 12.65
CA MET A 197 -6.71 -4.09 13.48
C MET A 197 -6.64 -3.26 14.76
N MET A 198 -7.00 -1.98 14.72
CA MET A 198 -7.10 -1.13 15.91
C MET A 198 -8.18 -1.66 16.87
N ASN A 199 -9.31 -2.05 16.32
CA ASN A 199 -10.38 -2.68 17.09
C ASN A 199 -9.90 -3.97 17.78
N LYS A 200 -9.25 -4.85 17.04
CA LYS A 200 -8.65 -6.08 17.57
C LYS A 200 -7.64 -5.79 18.68
N GLN A 201 -6.75 -4.82 18.49
CA GLN A 201 -5.78 -4.44 19.51
C GLN A 201 -6.45 -3.93 20.80
N ALA A 202 -7.53 -3.16 20.66
CA ALA A 202 -8.29 -2.66 21.81
C ALA A 202 -8.94 -3.79 22.61
N LEU A 203 -9.39 -4.86 21.93
CA LEU A 203 -9.96 -6.06 22.55
C LEU A 203 -8.89 -6.94 23.21
N ASP A 204 -7.76 -7.16 22.54
CA ASP A 204 -6.73 -8.10 22.98
C ASP A 204 -5.90 -7.54 24.15
N GLN A 205 -5.75 -6.22 24.26
CA GLN A 205 -4.92 -5.60 25.28
C GLN A 205 -5.72 -5.31 26.56
N LYS A 206 -5.18 -5.74 27.69
CA LYS A 206 -5.78 -5.49 29.00
C LYS A 206 -5.92 -3.98 29.31
N ARG A 207 -4.91 -3.19 28.97
CA ARG A 207 -4.90 -1.73 29.19
C ARG A 207 -3.98 -1.04 28.18
N ILE A 208 -4.50 -0.05 27.48
CA ILE A 208 -3.76 0.87 26.62
C ILE A 208 -3.65 2.20 27.35
N GLN A 209 -2.42 2.69 27.52
CA GLN A 209 -2.16 3.98 28.18
C GLN A 209 -2.26 5.11 27.15
N ALA A 210 -2.94 6.18 27.52
CA ALA A 210 -2.95 7.45 26.77
C ALA A 210 -1.65 8.21 27.02
N LYS A 211 -0.59 7.81 26.35
CA LYS A 211 0.73 8.45 26.45
C LYS A 211 1.11 9.08 25.12
N ALA A 212 1.52 10.36 25.17
CA ALA A 212 2.01 11.05 23.98
C ALA A 212 3.14 10.25 23.31
N VAL A 213 3.09 10.16 21.99
CA VAL A 213 4.12 9.51 21.18
C VAL A 213 5.21 10.51 20.89
N ASN A 214 6.47 10.08 20.97
CA ASN A 214 7.58 10.88 20.47
C ASN A 214 7.53 10.87 18.93
N GLU A 215 7.22 12.01 18.33
CA GLU A 215 7.06 12.20 16.88
C GLU A 215 8.34 12.68 16.17
N GLU A 216 9.50 12.71 16.84
CA GLU A 216 10.76 13.14 16.22
C GLU A 216 11.08 12.34 14.94
N ASN A 217 10.70 11.07 14.92
CA ASN A 217 10.80 10.22 13.73
C ASN A 217 9.47 9.48 13.50
N GLU A 218 8.58 10.12 12.77
CA GLU A 218 7.22 9.65 12.51
C GLU A 218 7.19 8.28 11.85
N LYS A 219 8.03 8.06 10.81
CA LYS A 219 8.11 6.77 10.10
C LYS A 219 8.54 5.63 11.02
N TYR A 220 9.50 5.88 11.88
CA TYR A 220 9.95 4.88 12.84
C TYR A 220 8.87 4.57 13.87
N ALA A 221 8.25 5.62 14.44
CA ALA A 221 7.20 5.49 15.44
C ALA A 221 5.99 4.71 14.88
N LEU A 222 5.55 5.07 13.66
CA LEU A 222 4.44 4.37 13.01
C LEU A 222 4.82 2.92 12.68
N ARG A 223 6.00 2.67 12.11
CA ARG A 223 6.44 1.31 11.77
C ARG A 223 6.44 0.38 12.98
N ILE A 224 6.98 0.83 14.11
CA ILE A 224 7.00 0.02 15.34
C ILE A 224 5.59 -0.29 15.81
N TRP A 225 4.70 0.70 15.75
CA TRP A 225 3.31 0.47 16.13
C TRP A 225 2.59 -0.49 15.17
N LEU A 226 2.72 -0.33 13.84
CA LEU A 226 2.15 -1.25 12.85
C LEU A 226 2.62 -2.69 13.04
N THR A 227 3.90 -2.87 13.40
CA THR A 227 4.44 -4.19 13.74
C THR A 227 3.76 -4.79 14.97
N ARG A 228 3.53 -3.98 16.01
CA ARG A 228 2.81 -4.41 17.23
C ARG A 228 1.33 -4.67 16.98
N LEU A 229 0.73 -3.93 16.04
CA LEU A 229 -0.63 -4.11 15.58
C LEU A 229 -0.81 -5.44 14.81
N GLY A 230 0.29 -6.06 14.37
CA GLY A 230 0.28 -7.29 13.58
C GLY A 230 0.28 -7.05 12.07
N MET A 231 0.43 -5.80 11.61
CA MET A 231 0.51 -5.45 10.18
C MET A 231 1.90 -5.80 9.63
N THR A 232 2.22 -7.09 9.60
CA THR A 232 3.48 -7.66 9.12
C THR A 232 3.23 -8.58 7.92
N GLY A 233 4.28 -8.98 7.22
CA GLY A 233 4.13 -9.85 6.05
C GLY A 233 3.93 -9.13 4.71
N ALA A 234 3.84 -9.92 3.65
CA ALA A 234 3.72 -9.41 2.27
C ALA A 234 2.34 -8.82 1.99
N GLU A 235 1.29 -9.40 2.58
CA GLU A 235 -0.12 -8.99 2.43
C GLU A 235 -0.39 -7.53 2.82
N PHE A 236 0.37 -6.99 3.81
CA PHE A 236 0.24 -5.61 4.26
C PHE A 236 1.29 -4.66 3.66
N LYS A 237 2.04 -5.10 2.64
CA LYS A 237 3.14 -4.30 2.08
C LYS A 237 2.65 -2.97 1.51
N GLU A 238 1.59 -2.99 0.72
CA GLU A 238 1.03 -1.79 0.10
C GLU A 238 0.37 -0.88 1.15
N ALA A 239 -0.40 -1.44 2.08
CA ALA A 239 -0.98 -0.67 3.18
C ALA A 239 0.10 0.06 4.00
N ARG A 240 1.20 -0.62 4.36
CA ARG A 240 2.32 0.04 5.04
C ARG A 240 2.99 1.12 4.20
N LYS A 241 3.10 0.94 2.89
CA LYS A 241 3.67 1.92 1.97
C LYS A 241 2.82 3.20 1.96
N ILE A 242 1.50 3.06 1.85
CA ILE A 242 0.54 4.17 1.89
C ILE A 242 0.62 4.91 3.24
N LEU A 243 0.56 4.17 4.35
CA LEU A 243 0.62 4.74 5.70
C LEU A 243 1.93 5.49 6.00
N MET A 244 3.03 5.13 5.35
CA MET A 244 4.33 5.78 5.55
C MET A 244 4.65 6.86 4.50
N ALA A 245 3.86 7.01 3.46
CA ALA A 245 4.16 7.91 2.34
C ALA A 245 4.30 9.38 2.79
N ASN A 246 3.35 9.86 3.58
CA ASN A 246 3.24 11.26 3.98
C ASN A 246 3.98 11.61 5.28
N LEU A 247 4.65 10.64 5.90
CA LEU A 247 5.36 10.84 7.16
C LEU A 247 6.81 11.26 6.94
N THR A 248 7.39 11.97 7.92
CA THR A 248 8.78 12.42 7.91
C THR A 248 9.71 11.41 8.58
N GLY A 249 11.02 11.50 8.26
CA GLY A 249 12.04 10.63 8.84
C GLY A 249 12.25 9.33 8.06
N HIS A 250 12.83 8.34 8.73
CA HIS A 250 13.15 7.04 8.13
C HIS A 250 12.80 5.87 9.06
N CYS A 251 12.63 4.68 8.47
CA CYS A 251 12.13 3.52 9.21
C CYS A 251 13.18 2.79 10.05
N ALA A 252 14.49 3.04 9.84
CA ALA A 252 15.55 2.20 10.39
C ALA A 252 16.03 2.59 11.79
N PHE A 253 16.04 3.89 12.11
CA PHE A 253 16.60 4.42 13.35
C PHE A 253 15.61 5.29 14.09
N ARG A 254 15.69 5.27 15.42
CA ARG A 254 14.80 6.08 16.25
C ARG A 254 15.19 7.55 16.23
N THR A 255 16.49 7.83 16.26
CA THR A 255 17.04 9.19 16.32
C THR A 255 18.08 9.42 15.22
N PRO A 256 18.28 10.67 14.76
CA PRO A 256 19.36 11.01 13.84
C PRO A 256 20.75 10.66 14.36
N ALA A 257 20.94 10.71 15.70
CA ALA A 257 22.21 10.34 16.34
C ALA A 257 22.53 8.84 16.19
N GLU A 258 21.51 7.96 16.28
CA GLU A 258 21.69 6.53 16.04
C GLU A 258 22.03 6.25 14.57
N GLU A 259 21.41 6.97 13.64
CA GLU A 259 21.73 6.88 12.21
C GLU A 259 23.18 7.29 11.92
N ALA A 260 23.62 8.42 12.49
CA ALA A 260 24.99 8.91 12.34
C ALA A 260 26.01 7.89 12.87
N LYS A 261 25.78 7.33 14.06
CA LYS A 261 26.62 6.28 14.64
C LYS A 261 26.67 5.03 13.76
N TRP A 262 25.55 4.62 13.21
CA TRP A 262 25.50 3.46 12.30
C TRP A 262 26.25 3.72 10.99
N LYS A 263 26.07 4.91 10.39
CA LYS A 263 26.78 5.31 9.16
C LYS A 263 28.30 5.35 9.40
N ALA A 264 28.74 5.92 10.52
CA ALA A 264 30.15 5.95 10.89
C ALA A 264 30.72 4.52 11.02
N ARG A 265 30.03 3.64 11.75
CA ARG A 265 30.45 2.22 11.88
C ARG A 265 30.46 1.47 10.54
N GLN A 266 29.54 1.77 9.62
CA GLN A 266 29.54 1.15 8.30
C GLN A 266 30.68 1.67 7.42
N ALA A 267 31.03 2.97 7.51
CA ALA A 267 32.18 3.54 6.83
C ALA A 267 33.48 2.89 7.31
N GLU A 268 33.68 2.80 8.62
CA GLU A 268 34.83 2.13 9.23
C GLU A 268 34.97 0.66 8.80
N LYS A 269 33.85 -0.09 8.79
CA LYS A 269 33.86 -1.47 8.28
C LYS A 269 34.21 -1.59 6.80
N ARG A 270 33.76 -0.64 5.97
CA ARG A 270 34.09 -0.61 4.54
C ARG A 270 35.55 -0.29 4.32
N GLU A 271 36.11 0.61 5.10
CA GLU A 271 37.55 0.95 5.04
C GLU A 271 38.41 -0.22 5.52
N ALA A 272 38.04 -0.87 6.62
CA ALA A 272 38.72 -2.06 7.11
C ALA A 272 38.67 -3.21 6.08
N LEU A 273 37.53 -3.42 5.41
CA LEU A 273 37.39 -4.43 4.38
C LEU A 273 38.22 -4.11 3.12
N LYS A 274 38.32 -2.83 2.76
CA LYS A 274 39.18 -2.39 1.67
C LYS A 274 40.66 -2.58 1.99
N ALA A 275 41.08 -2.25 3.21
CA ALA A 275 42.43 -2.45 3.67
C ALA A 275 42.82 -3.94 3.66
N ALA A 276 41.97 -4.79 4.22
CA ALA A 276 42.19 -6.25 4.21
C ALA A 276 42.27 -6.84 2.80
N LYS A 277 41.42 -6.37 1.86
CA LYS A 277 41.51 -6.79 0.45
C LYS A 277 42.77 -6.28 -0.26
N ALA A 278 43.27 -5.10 0.09
CA ALA A 278 44.48 -4.58 -0.45
C ALA A 278 45.69 -5.35 0.08
N GLU A 279 45.68 -5.75 1.34
CA GLU A 279 46.72 -6.58 1.95
C GLU A 279 46.80 -7.98 1.31
N THR A 280 45.64 -8.65 1.16
CA THR A 280 45.60 -9.95 0.47
C THR A 280 46.04 -9.88 -0.98
N ALA A 281 45.65 -8.81 -1.71
CA ALA A 281 46.10 -8.62 -3.10
C ALA A 281 47.60 -8.31 -3.21
N ALA A 282 48.19 -7.67 -2.20
CA ALA A 282 49.62 -7.43 -2.15
C ALA A 282 50.41 -8.72 -1.84
N GLU A 283 49.93 -9.52 -0.93
CA GLU A 283 50.52 -10.84 -0.60
C GLU A 283 50.49 -11.81 -1.81
N GLU A 284 49.35 -11.87 -2.53
CA GLU A 284 49.24 -12.68 -3.77
C GLU A 284 50.18 -12.20 -4.89
N GLN A 285 50.46 -10.91 -4.97
CA GLN A 285 51.43 -10.38 -5.97
C GLN A 285 52.86 -10.68 -5.58
N GLU A 286 53.22 -10.67 -4.31
CA GLU A 286 54.55 -10.99 -3.81
C GLU A 286 54.88 -12.48 -3.95
N GLU A 287 53.87 -13.38 -3.77
CA GLU A 287 54.03 -14.82 -4.01
C GLU A 287 54.23 -15.16 -5.52
N VAL A 288 53.61 -14.39 -6.43
CA VAL A 288 53.78 -14.59 -7.88
C VAL A 288 55.12 -14.08 -8.38
N GLU A 289 55.72 -13.07 -7.75
CA GLU A 289 57.01 -12.47 -8.16
C GLU A 289 58.19 -13.27 -7.61
N THR A 290 57.98 -14.13 -6.60
CA THR A 290 59.03 -14.98 -5.99
C THR A 290 59.04 -16.43 -6.48
N ALA A 291 58.11 -16.83 -7.37
CA ALA A 291 58.02 -18.18 -7.98
C ALA A 291 58.56 -18.20 -9.42
#